data_951af7176c4d371146eee81724581d57
#
_entry.id   951af7176c4d371146eee81724581d57
#
_cell.length_a   1.000
_cell.length_b   1.000
_cell.length_c   1.000
_cell.angle_alpha   90.00
_cell.angle_beta   90.00
_cell.angle_gamma   90.00
#
_symmetry.space_group_name_H-M   'P 1'
#
loop_
_entity.id
_entity.type
_entity.pdbx_description
1 polymer ?
#
loop_
_entity_poly.entity_id
_entity_poly.type
_entity_poly.pdbx_seq_one_letter_code
_entity_poly.pdbx_strand_id
1 'polypeptide(L)'
;LADAGIAESAMRNALDKPLGEKEKLAWGDKPGTQFTQNCSGKHAGMLVTCKINGWDMDSYLEKNHPLQLAIKTELELMAEEKISTVSVDGCGAPLFAISTMGLAKAIRKVVISTDPIYQKIVKATSSYPELVAGEGRLTTRMMKSVPGLFMKEGAEGIEVCALADGRTVAMKIIDGSWRPVATIIQSIFDKWNVAMLDESVKIYGGASVVGTVISKI
;
A
#
# COMPACT_ATOMS: atom_id res chain seq x y z
N LEU A 1 17.27 5.17 9.05
CA LEU A 1 17.93 4.28 10.00
C LEU A 1 19.21 4.92 10.54
N ALA A 2 20.09 5.43 9.68
CA ALA A 2 21.35 6.05 10.10
C ALA A 2 21.12 7.18 11.11
N ASP A 3 20.22 8.12 10.84
CA ASP A 3 19.87 9.23 11.73
C ASP A 3 19.33 8.76 13.09
N ALA A 4 18.71 7.59 13.11
CA ALA A 4 18.25 6.94 14.33
C ALA A 4 19.34 6.08 14.99
N GLY A 5 20.56 6.00 14.43
CA GLY A 5 21.64 5.14 14.92
C GLY A 5 21.25 3.66 14.93
N ILE A 6 20.53 3.20 13.89
CA ILE A 6 20.12 1.81 13.70
C ILE A 6 20.93 1.23 12.55
N ALA A 7 21.61 0.11 12.77
CA ALA A 7 22.36 -0.57 11.76
C ALA A 7 21.44 -1.21 10.70
N GLU A 8 21.88 -1.25 9.44
CA GLU A 8 21.15 -1.89 8.35
C GLU A 8 20.87 -3.36 8.61
N SER A 9 21.79 -4.05 9.29
CA SER A 9 21.65 -5.46 9.67
C SER A 9 20.50 -5.75 10.65
N ALA A 10 19.90 -4.71 11.25
CA ALA A 10 18.69 -4.87 12.07
C ALA A 10 17.43 -5.17 11.25
N MET A 11 17.43 -4.86 9.97
CA MET A 11 16.30 -5.16 9.09
C MET A 11 16.16 -6.68 8.89
N ARG A 12 14.94 -7.18 9.03
CA ARG A 12 14.62 -8.62 8.93
C ARG A 12 13.57 -8.93 7.87
N ASN A 13 13.24 -7.97 7.00
CA ASN A 13 12.35 -8.23 5.88
C ASN A 13 13.04 -9.11 4.83
N ALA A 14 12.22 -9.78 4.02
CA ALA A 14 12.70 -10.60 2.91
C ALA A 14 13.58 -9.78 1.95
N LEU A 15 14.50 -10.47 1.28
CA LEU A 15 15.31 -9.90 0.20
C LEU A 15 14.49 -9.87 -1.08
N ASP A 16 14.50 -8.73 -1.80
CA ASP A 16 13.86 -8.64 -3.11
C ASP A 16 14.51 -7.52 -3.95
N LYS A 17 14.26 -7.56 -5.26
CA LYS A 17 14.63 -6.48 -6.19
C LYS A 17 13.57 -5.36 -6.14
N PRO A 18 13.89 -4.14 -6.63
CA PRO A 18 12.90 -3.07 -6.75
C PRO A 18 11.66 -3.49 -7.54
N LEU A 19 10.47 -3.04 -7.11
CA LEU A 19 9.21 -3.33 -7.81
C LEU A 19 9.01 -2.46 -9.05
N GLY A 20 9.44 -1.19 -9.02
CA GLY A 20 9.32 -0.28 -10.15
C GLY A 20 10.12 -0.81 -11.35
N GLU A 21 9.53 -0.81 -12.54
CA GLU A 21 10.19 -1.38 -13.71
C GLU A 21 11.50 -0.66 -14.06
N LYS A 22 11.48 0.67 -13.99
CA LYS A 22 12.68 1.50 -14.23
C LYS A 22 13.79 1.19 -13.23
N GLU A 23 13.45 1.10 -11.96
CA GLU A 23 14.38 0.80 -10.87
C GLU A 23 14.88 -0.64 -10.97
N LYS A 24 14.01 -1.58 -11.34
CA LYS A 24 14.38 -2.99 -11.55
C LYS A 24 15.34 -3.16 -12.72
N LEU A 25 15.11 -2.45 -13.82
CA LEU A 25 16.02 -2.43 -14.96
C LEU A 25 17.39 -1.82 -14.60
N ALA A 26 17.40 -0.71 -13.87
CA ALA A 26 18.63 -0.07 -13.39
C ALA A 26 19.38 -0.95 -12.37
N TRP A 27 18.66 -1.75 -11.58
CA TRP A 27 19.25 -2.70 -10.63
C TRP A 27 19.95 -3.86 -11.34
N GLY A 28 19.40 -4.33 -12.46
CA GLY A 28 19.95 -5.39 -13.30
C GLY A 28 19.99 -6.74 -12.58
N ASP A 29 21.11 -7.46 -12.74
CA ASP A 29 21.31 -8.81 -12.21
C ASP A 29 21.81 -8.85 -10.75
N LYS A 30 21.94 -7.72 -10.10
CA LYS A 30 22.32 -7.66 -8.69
C LYS A 30 21.30 -8.42 -7.83
N PRO A 31 21.73 -9.09 -6.76
CA PRO A 31 20.80 -9.74 -5.82
C PRO A 31 19.89 -8.70 -5.17
N GLY A 32 18.68 -9.13 -4.82
CA GLY A 32 17.77 -8.32 -4.01
C GLY A 32 18.32 -8.11 -2.60
N THR A 33 17.91 -7.02 -1.97
CA THR A 33 18.30 -6.67 -0.60
C THR A 33 17.07 -6.34 0.24
N GLN A 34 17.23 -6.18 1.56
CA GLN A 34 16.17 -5.66 2.43
C GLN A 34 15.77 -4.23 2.03
N PHE A 35 16.71 -3.42 1.53
CA PHE A 35 16.44 -2.03 1.14
C PHE A 35 15.72 -1.90 -0.19
N THR A 36 15.93 -2.85 -1.10
CA THR A 36 15.25 -2.85 -2.41
C THR A 36 13.91 -3.57 -2.39
N GLN A 37 13.61 -4.29 -1.32
CA GLN A 37 12.31 -4.90 -1.08
C GLN A 37 11.26 -3.82 -0.79
N ASN A 38 10.05 -3.96 -1.36
CA ASN A 38 8.99 -2.96 -1.32
C ASN A 38 8.52 -2.55 0.09
N CYS A 39 8.71 -3.39 1.10
CA CYS A 39 8.36 -3.08 2.49
C CYS A 39 9.52 -2.48 3.31
N SER A 40 10.65 -2.12 2.70
CA SER A 40 11.83 -1.60 3.39
C SER A 40 11.50 -0.40 4.31
N GLY A 41 10.72 0.56 3.81
CA GLY A 41 10.27 1.72 4.60
C GLY A 41 9.40 1.33 5.80
N LYS A 42 8.51 0.35 5.65
CA LYS A 42 7.69 -0.19 6.74
C LYS A 42 8.57 -0.78 7.85
N HIS A 43 9.54 -1.62 7.49
CA HIS A 43 10.45 -2.23 8.46
C HIS A 43 11.36 -1.21 9.13
N ALA A 44 11.88 -0.23 8.37
CA ALA A 44 12.64 0.88 8.95
C ALA A 44 11.82 1.67 9.97
N GLY A 45 10.56 1.98 9.65
CA GLY A 45 9.62 2.65 10.56
C GLY A 45 9.35 1.83 11.83
N MET A 46 9.16 0.52 11.70
CA MET A 46 8.98 -0.40 12.84
C MET A 46 10.20 -0.38 13.78
N LEU A 47 11.42 -0.46 13.22
CA LEU A 47 12.65 -0.43 14.01
C LEU A 47 12.87 0.91 14.72
N VAL A 48 12.62 2.03 14.03
CA VAL A 48 12.67 3.36 14.65
C VAL A 48 11.67 3.47 15.80
N THR A 49 10.44 2.95 15.60
CA THR A 49 9.42 2.93 16.65
C THR A 49 9.88 2.09 17.86
N CYS A 50 10.45 0.91 17.62
CA CYS A 50 11.01 0.10 18.70
C CYS A 50 12.09 0.86 19.48
N LYS A 51 13.03 1.49 18.78
CA LYS A 51 14.12 2.24 19.42
C LYS A 51 13.61 3.38 20.29
N ILE A 52 12.66 4.17 19.80
CA ILE A 52 12.09 5.31 20.53
C ILE A 52 11.38 4.85 21.82
N ASN A 53 10.71 3.69 21.76
CA ASN A 53 9.97 3.14 22.88
C ASN A 53 10.79 2.21 23.79
N GLY A 54 12.07 1.98 23.49
CA GLY A 54 12.90 1.06 24.24
C GLY A 54 12.48 -0.40 24.11
N TRP A 55 11.83 -0.76 23.02
CA TRP A 55 11.41 -2.13 22.73
C TRP A 55 12.51 -2.90 22.00
N ASP A 56 12.53 -4.22 22.19
CA ASP A 56 13.50 -5.08 21.54
C ASP A 56 13.40 -5.01 20.01
N MET A 57 14.52 -4.75 19.33
CA MET A 57 14.55 -4.69 17.87
C MET A 57 14.79 -6.04 17.21
N ASP A 58 15.20 -7.07 17.96
CA ASP A 58 15.49 -8.38 17.38
C ASP A 58 14.23 -9.21 17.14
N SER A 59 13.22 -9.04 17.95
CA SER A 59 11.95 -9.76 17.88
C SER A 59 10.76 -8.94 17.34
N TYR A 60 11.01 -7.78 16.72
CA TYR A 60 9.96 -6.85 16.29
C TYR A 60 8.91 -7.43 15.34
N LEU A 61 9.19 -8.56 14.71
CA LEU A 61 8.27 -9.28 13.83
C LEU A 61 7.40 -10.33 14.55
N GLU A 62 7.65 -10.59 15.82
CA GLU A 62 6.85 -11.56 16.56
C GLU A 62 5.46 -10.99 16.87
N LYS A 63 4.42 -11.79 16.64
CA LYS A 63 3.01 -11.38 16.80
C LYS A 63 2.65 -10.80 18.17
N ASN A 64 3.38 -11.21 19.22
CA ASN A 64 3.16 -10.77 20.60
C ASN A 64 4.13 -9.64 21.01
N HIS A 65 4.97 -9.16 20.10
CA HIS A 65 5.86 -8.04 20.39
C HIS A 65 5.05 -6.75 20.66
N PRO A 66 5.49 -5.88 21.60
CA PRO A 66 4.77 -4.65 21.94
C PRO A 66 4.39 -3.79 20.72
N LEU A 67 5.30 -3.66 19.76
CA LEU A 67 5.04 -2.97 18.49
C LEU A 67 3.84 -3.57 17.73
N GLN A 68 3.82 -4.90 17.57
CA GLN A 68 2.77 -5.56 16.79
C GLN A 68 1.42 -5.51 17.53
N LEU A 69 1.43 -5.57 18.85
CA LEU A 69 0.22 -5.38 19.65
C LEU A 69 -0.30 -3.94 19.53
N ALA A 70 0.57 -2.94 19.53
CA ALA A 70 0.18 -1.55 19.30
C ALA A 70 -0.40 -1.35 17.89
N ILE A 71 0.24 -1.89 16.84
CA ILE A 71 -0.28 -1.84 15.47
C ILE A 71 -1.65 -2.52 15.38
N LYS A 72 -1.81 -3.70 15.99
CA LYS A 72 -3.08 -4.41 16.03
C LYS A 72 -4.18 -3.57 16.67
N THR A 73 -3.90 -2.98 17.83
CA THR A 73 -4.86 -2.15 18.58
C THR A 73 -5.30 -0.94 17.75
N GLU A 74 -4.35 -0.24 17.15
CA GLU A 74 -4.64 0.92 16.30
C GLU A 74 -5.46 0.53 15.06
N LEU A 75 -5.08 -0.58 14.41
CA LEU A 75 -5.82 -1.06 13.25
C LEU A 75 -7.26 -1.46 13.58
N GLU A 76 -7.50 -2.15 14.71
CA GLU A 76 -8.85 -2.47 15.20
C GLU A 76 -9.69 -1.20 15.44
N LEU A 77 -9.07 -0.16 16.03
CA LEU A 77 -9.72 1.13 16.25
C LEU A 77 -10.07 1.83 14.93
N MET A 78 -9.14 1.84 13.99
CA MET A 78 -9.32 2.49 12.70
C MET A 78 -10.32 1.75 11.81
N ALA A 79 -10.26 0.43 11.77
CA ALA A 79 -11.16 -0.43 10.99
C ALA A 79 -12.56 -0.57 11.61
N GLU A 80 -12.73 -0.24 12.90
CA GLU A 80 -13.96 -0.46 13.67
C GLU A 80 -14.40 -1.93 13.71
N GLU A 81 -13.44 -2.82 13.72
CA GLU A 81 -13.68 -4.26 13.84
C GLU A 81 -12.52 -4.96 14.54
N LYS A 82 -12.79 -6.14 15.08
CA LYS A 82 -11.74 -6.97 15.66
C LYS A 82 -11.00 -7.76 14.59
N ILE A 83 -9.68 -7.85 14.76
CA ILE A 83 -8.84 -8.68 13.90
C ILE A 83 -9.15 -10.15 14.16
N SER A 84 -9.67 -10.83 13.15
CA SER A 84 -10.10 -12.23 13.25
C SER A 84 -8.92 -13.20 13.25
N THR A 85 -7.87 -12.88 12.51
CA THR A 85 -6.71 -13.76 12.32
C THR A 85 -5.45 -12.93 12.10
N VAL A 86 -4.33 -13.46 12.59
CA VAL A 86 -2.99 -12.92 12.32
C VAL A 86 -2.21 -13.97 11.56
N SER A 87 -1.73 -13.62 10.39
CA SER A 87 -0.86 -14.44 9.53
C SER A 87 0.50 -13.76 9.37
N VAL A 88 1.26 -14.14 8.36
CA VAL A 88 2.57 -13.55 8.04
C VAL A 88 2.54 -13.03 6.61
N ASP A 89 2.95 -11.78 6.42
CA ASP A 89 3.11 -11.14 5.12
C ASP A 89 4.34 -11.67 4.37
N GLY A 90 4.39 -11.52 3.07
CA GLY A 90 5.54 -11.90 2.24
C GLY A 90 6.87 -11.25 2.64
N CYS A 91 6.83 -10.13 3.34
CA CYS A 91 8.04 -9.50 3.91
C CYS A 91 8.46 -10.05 5.27
N GLY A 92 7.69 -10.97 5.87
CA GLY A 92 7.93 -11.54 7.19
C GLY A 92 7.23 -10.84 8.36
N ALA A 93 6.61 -9.67 8.13
CA ALA A 93 5.86 -8.98 9.18
C ALA A 93 4.50 -9.67 9.47
N PRO A 94 3.94 -9.54 10.69
CA PRO A 94 2.57 -9.93 10.94
C PRO A 94 1.58 -9.29 9.98
N LEU A 95 0.63 -10.06 9.50
CA LEU A 95 -0.47 -9.67 8.61
C LEU A 95 -1.79 -9.80 9.38
N PHE A 96 -2.49 -8.71 9.52
CA PHE A 96 -3.75 -8.63 10.26
C PHE A 96 -4.95 -8.73 9.31
N ALA A 97 -5.78 -9.76 9.47
CA ALA A 97 -6.95 -9.95 8.63
C ALA A 97 -8.10 -9.03 9.08
N ILE A 98 -8.49 -8.13 8.18
CA ILE A 98 -9.66 -7.24 8.32
C ILE A 98 -10.54 -7.36 7.08
N SER A 99 -11.79 -6.94 7.19
CA SER A 99 -12.70 -6.86 6.03
C SER A 99 -12.27 -5.74 5.07
N THR A 100 -12.71 -5.82 3.81
CA THR A 100 -12.53 -4.70 2.86
C THR A 100 -13.25 -3.45 3.34
N MET A 101 -14.37 -3.60 4.05
CA MET A 101 -15.07 -2.47 4.68
C MET A 101 -14.23 -1.85 5.80
N GLY A 102 -13.60 -2.67 6.66
CA GLY A 102 -12.68 -2.21 7.70
C GLY A 102 -11.49 -1.47 7.13
N LEU A 103 -10.90 -1.99 6.03
CA LEU A 103 -9.83 -1.32 5.31
C LEU A 103 -10.27 0.06 4.77
N ALA A 104 -11.44 0.13 4.14
CA ALA A 104 -12.00 1.39 3.65
C ALA A 104 -12.22 2.40 4.78
N LYS A 105 -12.79 1.96 5.91
CA LYS A 105 -12.99 2.81 7.11
C LYS A 105 -11.68 3.34 7.66
N ALA A 106 -10.68 2.48 7.80
CA ALA A 106 -9.37 2.85 8.32
C ALA A 106 -8.70 3.93 7.45
N ILE A 107 -8.65 3.72 6.14
CA ILE A 107 -8.05 4.69 5.22
C ILE A 107 -8.87 5.99 5.16
N ARG A 108 -10.21 5.88 5.16
CA ARG A 108 -11.05 7.08 5.24
C ARG A 108 -10.72 7.93 6.46
N LYS A 109 -10.61 7.32 7.65
CA LYS A 109 -10.26 8.03 8.89
C LYS A 109 -8.92 8.74 8.77
N VAL A 110 -7.90 8.08 8.19
CA VAL A 110 -6.59 8.71 7.94
C VAL A 110 -6.73 9.95 7.05
N VAL A 111 -7.46 9.81 5.93
CA VAL A 111 -7.54 10.88 4.92
C VAL A 111 -8.31 12.11 5.41
N ILE A 112 -9.42 11.92 6.13
CA ILE A 112 -10.25 13.05 6.63
C ILE A 112 -9.84 13.55 8.01
N SER A 113 -8.83 12.95 8.64
CA SER A 113 -8.39 13.33 9.98
C SER A 113 -7.82 14.74 9.99
N THR A 114 -8.10 15.47 11.07
CA THR A 114 -7.46 16.75 11.38
C THR A 114 -6.19 16.60 12.21
N ASP A 115 -5.85 15.39 12.64
CA ASP A 115 -4.62 15.11 13.37
C ASP A 115 -3.40 15.39 12.48
N PRO A 116 -2.45 16.22 12.96
CA PRO A 116 -1.25 16.57 12.20
C PRO A 116 -0.40 15.37 11.76
N ILE A 117 -0.43 14.25 12.50
CA ILE A 117 0.31 13.04 12.14
C ILE A 117 -0.28 12.40 10.88
N TYR A 118 -1.60 12.19 10.87
CA TYR A 118 -2.28 11.64 9.68
C TYR A 118 -2.20 12.58 8.48
N GLN A 119 -2.34 13.90 8.70
CA GLN A 119 -2.15 14.87 7.63
C GLN A 119 -0.75 14.83 7.01
N LYS A 120 0.31 14.63 7.82
CA LYS A 120 1.66 14.42 7.31
C LYS A 120 1.78 13.16 6.45
N ILE A 121 1.14 12.06 6.86
CA ILE A 121 1.13 10.81 6.10
C ILE A 121 0.41 11.02 4.76
N VAL A 122 -0.78 11.61 4.77
CA VAL A 122 -1.55 11.88 3.54
C VAL A 122 -0.78 12.79 2.60
N LYS A 123 -0.21 13.88 3.14
CA LYS A 123 0.60 14.82 2.35
C LYS A 123 1.85 14.15 1.77
N ALA A 124 2.58 13.35 2.55
CA ALA A 124 3.77 12.65 2.06
C ALA A 124 3.39 11.66 0.94
N THR A 125 2.33 10.88 1.13
CA THR A 125 1.84 9.91 0.15
C THR A 125 1.42 10.59 -1.16
N SER A 126 0.61 11.65 -1.09
CA SER A 126 0.12 12.35 -2.29
C SER A 126 1.18 13.20 -2.99
N SER A 127 2.22 13.68 -2.25
CA SER A 127 3.29 14.48 -2.83
C SER A 127 4.38 13.65 -3.51
N TYR A 128 4.52 12.37 -3.15
CA TYR A 128 5.58 11.48 -3.64
C TYR A 128 5.02 10.12 -4.06
N PRO A 129 4.06 10.08 -4.99
CA PRO A 129 3.40 8.83 -5.39
C PRO A 129 4.37 7.80 -5.98
N GLU A 130 5.45 8.24 -6.63
CA GLU A 130 6.51 7.35 -7.14
C GLU A 130 7.26 6.61 -6.02
N LEU A 131 7.34 7.18 -4.81
CA LEU A 131 7.92 6.51 -3.65
C LEU A 131 6.92 5.56 -2.98
N VAL A 132 5.63 5.69 -3.28
CA VAL A 132 4.58 4.81 -2.75
C VAL A 132 4.50 3.51 -3.54
N ALA A 133 4.53 3.60 -4.87
CA ALA A 133 4.26 2.45 -5.74
C ALA A 133 5.36 2.16 -6.78
N GLY A 134 6.22 3.13 -7.08
CA GLY A 134 7.20 3.06 -8.17
C GLY A 134 6.78 3.86 -9.40
N GLU A 135 7.76 4.37 -10.14
CA GLU A 135 7.49 5.15 -11.35
C GLU A 135 6.78 4.31 -12.42
N GLY A 136 5.81 4.91 -13.10
CA GLY A 136 5.05 4.26 -14.17
C GLY A 136 3.98 3.25 -13.74
N ARG A 137 3.87 2.90 -12.46
CA ARG A 137 2.84 1.98 -11.97
C ARG A 137 1.46 2.64 -11.92
N LEU A 138 0.40 1.83 -11.97
CA LEU A 138 -0.99 2.30 -11.96
C LEU A 138 -1.27 3.29 -10.80
N THR A 139 -0.97 2.88 -9.58
CA THR A 139 -1.16 3.71 -8.38
C THR A 139 -0.48 5.07 -8.51
N THR A 140 0.77 5.10 -8.98
CA THR A 140 1.51 6.36 -9.22
C THR A 140 0.85 7.23 -10.27
N ARG A 141 0.44 6.65 -11.42
CA ARG A 141 -0.22 7.42 -12.50
C ARG A 141 -1.56 7.99 -12.03
N MET A 142 -2.35 7.20 -11.32
CA MET A 142 -3.64 7.66 -10.79
C MET A 142 -3.47 8.78 -9.77
N MET A 143 -2.56 8.65 -8.81
CA MET A 143 -2.30 9.70 -7.82
C MET A 143 -1.78 10.99 -8.47
N LYS A 144 -1.00 10.89 -9.55
CA LYS A 144 -0.55 12.06 -10.32
C LYS A 144 -1.68 12.69 -11.13
N SER A 145 -2.69 11.92 -11.55
CA SER A 145 -3.80 12.43 -12.39
C SER A 145 -4.97 12.99 -11.59
N VAL A 146 -5.15 12.55 -10.34
CA VAL A 146 -6.28 12.98 -9.49
C VAL A 146 -5.74 13.73 -8.27
N PRO A 147 -5.86 15.06 -8.22
CA PRO A 147 -5.32 15.85 -7.12
C PRO A 147 -5.85 15.41 -5.76
N GLY A 148 -4.94 15.18 -4.82
CA GLY A 148 -5.29 14.79 -3.46
C GLY A 148 -5.75 13.33 -3.29
N LEU A 149 -5.66 12.52 -4.32
CA LEU A 149 -5.93 11.09 -4.21
C LEU A 149 -4.90 10.43 -3.30
N PHE A 150 -5.38 9.75 -2.28
CA PHE A 150 -4.60 8.80 -1.49
C PHE A 150 -4.87 7.40 -2.04
N MET A 151 -3.83 6.68 -2.46
CA MET A 151 -3.99 5.36 -3.04
C MET A 151 -2.85 4.44 -2.63
N LYS A 152 -3.15 3.18 -2.34
CA LYS A 152 -2.15 2.17 -1.98
C LYS A 152 -2.58 0.79 -2.42
N GLU A 153 -1.70 0.19 -3.19
CA GLU A 153 -1.82 -1.23 -3.56
C GLU A 153 -1.32 -2.16 -2.45
N GLY A 154 -1.96 -3.31 -2.32
CA GLY A 154 -1.49 -4.44 -1.53
C GLY A 154 -1.20 -5.64 -2.43
N ALA A 155 -0.60 -6.70 -1.93
CA ALA A 155 -0.40 -7.92 -2.70
C ALA A 155 -1.75 -8.59 -3.06
N GLU A 156 -1.73 -9.45 -4.10
CA GLU A 156 -2.87 -10.30 -4.45
C GLU A 156 -4.17 -9.56 -4.80
N GLY A 157 -4.06 -8.46 -5.55
CA GLY A 157 -5.24 -7.72 -6.03
C GLY A 157 -6.00 -6.99 -4.92
N ILE A 158 -5.31 -6.54 -3.89
CA ILE A 158 -5.83 -5.57 -2.92
C ILE A 158 -5.54 -4.16 -3.43
N GLU A 159 -6.55 -3.30 -3.41
CA GLU A 159 -6.40 -1.88 -3.67
C GLU A 159 -7.28 -1.07 -2.74
N VAL A 160 -6.76 0.05 -2.28
CA VAL A 160 -7.53 1.04 -1.54
C VAL A 160 -7.22 2.43 -2.03
N CYS A 161 -8.24 3.24 -2.26
CA CYS A 161 -8.08 4.65 -2.58
C CYS A 161 -9.12 5.51 -1.88
N ALA A 162 -8.75 6.74 -1.56
CA ALA A 162 -9.61 7.71 -0.91
C ALA A 162 -9.40 9.11 -1.49
N LEU A 163 -10.49 9.83 -1.69
CA LEU A 163 -10.49 11.25 -2.05
C LEU A 163 -10.43 12.12 -0.79
N ALA A 164 -9.96 13.34 -0.94
CA ALA A 164 -9.84 14.28 0.19
C ALA A 164 -11.17 14.56 0.91
N ASP A 165 -12.32 14.36 0.26
CA ASP A 165 -13.66 14.50 0.84
C ASP A 165 -14.12 13.25 1.63
N GLY A 166 -13.31 12.21 1.69
CA GLY A 166 -13.57 10.98 2.42
C GLY A 166 -14.31 9.89 1.63
N ARG A 167 -14.64 10.10 0.36
CA ARG A 167 -15.10 8.99 -0.49
C ARG A 167 -13.97 7.99 -0.66
N THR A 168 -14.21 6.73 -0.31
CA THR A 168 -13.17 5.70 -0.21
C THR A 168 -13.64 4.41 -0.85
N VAL A 169 -12.75 3.75 -1.57
CA VAL A 169 -12.93 2.41 -2.12
C VAL A 169 -11.85 1.50 -1.55
N ALA A 170 -12.24 0.33 -1.10
CA ALA A 170 -11.32 -0.79 -0.90
C ALA A 170 -11.84 -2.00 -1.66
N MET A 171 -10.97 -2.72 -2.33
CA MET A 171 -11.33 -3.90 -3.09
C MET A 171 -10.34 -5.04 -2.90
N LYS A 172 -10.83 -6.26 -3.06
CA LYS A 172 -10.06 -7.49 -3.15
C LYS A 172 -10.49 -8.24 -4.40
N ILE A 173 -9.57 -8.47 -5.31
CA ILE A 173 -9.80 -9.34 -6.46
C ILE A 173 -9.56 -10.77 -6.01
N ILE A 174 -10.55 -11.65 -6.18
CA ILE A 174 -10.56 -13.00 -5.58
C ILE A 174 -9.39 -13.86 -6.07
N ASP A 175 -9.07 -13.80 -7.37
CA ASP A 175 -7.96 -14.54 -7.96
C ASP A 175 -6.59 -13.85 -7.83
N GLY A 176 -6.53 -12.69 -7.16
CA GLY A 176 -5.31 -11.92 -6.98
C GLY A 176 -4.87 -11.09 -8.19
N SER A 177 -5.60 -11.13 -9.29
CA SER A 177 -5.25 -10.43 -10.53
C SER A 177 -5.38 -8.91 -10.41
N TRP A 178 -4.39 -8.18 -10.91
CA TRP A 178 -4.43 -6.72 -11.03
C TRP A 178 -5.21 -6.21 -12.25
N ARG A 179 -5.51 -7.11 -13.18
CA ARG A 179 -6.12 -6.75 -14.46
C ARG A 179 -7.40 -5.94 -14.36
N PRO A 180 -8.37 -6.25 -13.48
CA PRO A 180 -9.62 -5.48 -13.41
C PRO A 180 -9.55 -4.20 -12.57
N VAL A 181 -8.49 -3.97 -11.80
CA VAL A 181 -8.42 -2.89 -10.80
C VAL A 181 -8.65 -1.52 -11.42
N ALA A 182 -7.91 -1.18 -12.47
CA ALA A 182 -8.05 0.12 -13.15
C ALA A 182 -9.48 0.36 -13.64
N THR A 183 -10.08 -0.65 -14.30
CA THR A 183 -11.44 -0.58 -14.83
C THR A 183 -12.50 -0.41 -13.74
N ILE A 184 -12.32 -1.08 -12.60
CA ILE A 184 -13.24 -0.95 -11.46
C ILE A 184 -13.16 0.46 -10.88
N ILE A 185 -11.95 0.97 -10.63
CA ILE A 185 -11.76 2.32 -10.09
C ILE A 185 -12.33 3.37 -11.05
N GLN A 186 -12.07 3.24 -12.35
CA GLN A 186 -12.61 4.15 -13.35
C GLN A 186 -14.14 4.19 -13.28
N SER A 187 -14.82 3.03 -13.28
CA SER A 187 -16.28 2.97 -13.18
C SER A 187 -16.83 3.65 -11.91
N ILE A 188 -16.11 3.54 -10.79
CA ILE A 188 -16.50 4.20 -9.55
C ILE A 188 -16.27 5.71 -9.64
N PHE A 189 -15.13 6.14 -10.18
CA PHE A 189 -14.80 7.57 -10.33
C PHE A 189 -15.73 8.27 -11.30
N ASP A 190 -16.14 7.60 -12.39
CA ASP A 190 -17.16 8.09 -13.31
C ASP A 190 -18.49 8.35 -12.58
N LYS A 191 -18.94 7.41 -11.72
CA LYS A 191 -20.13 7.62 -10.87
C LYS A 191 -19.97 8.74 -9.85
N TRP A 192 -18.75 9.01 -9.43
CA TRP A 192 -18.44 10.09 -8.50
C TRP A 192 -18.17 11.43 -9.19
N ASN A 193 -18.21 11.50 -10.53
CA ASN A 193 -17.84 12.65 -11.35
C ASN A 193 -16.40 13.11 -11.04
N VAL A 194 -15.47 12.17 -10.89
CA VAL A 194 -14.04 12.43 -10.69
C VAL A 194 -13.31 12.12 -11.98
N ALA A 195 -12.74 13.14 -12.60
CA ALA A 195 -11.93 12.96 -13.80
C ALA A 195 -10.60 12.27 -13.46
N MET A 196 -10.22 11.27 -14.25
CA MET A 196 -8.93 10.59 -14.16
C MET A 196 -8.41 10.27 -15.56
N LEU A 197 -7.15 9.82 -15.66
CA LEU A 197 -6.60 9.31 -16.91
C LEU A 197 -7.35 8.05 -17.35
N ASP A 198 -7.50 7.87 -18.68
CA ASP A 198 -8.00 6.62 -19.23
C ASP A 198 -6.99 5.49 -18.99
N GLU A 199 -7.34 4.60 -18.10
CA GLU A 199 -6.59 3.40 -17.75
C GLU A 199 -7.32 2.13 -18.26
N SER A 200 -8.05 2.25 -19.35
CA SER A 200 -8.81 1.14 -19.93
C SER A 200 -7.92 -0.03 -20.31
N VAL A 201 -8.30 -1.23 -19.87
CA VAL A 201 -7.56 -2.47 -20.10
C VAL A 201 -7.99 -3.07 -21.43
N LYS A 202 -7.13 -2.98 -22.44
CA LYS A 202 -7.37 -3.52 -23.78
C LYS A 202 -7.18 -5.02 -23.83
N ILE A 203 -8.01 -5.69 -24.65
CA ILE A 203 -7.90 -7.11 -24.96
C ILE A 203 -7.36 -7.22 -26.38
N TYR A 204 -6.33 -8.01 -26.55
CA TYR A 204 -5.66 -8.20 -27.83
C TYR A 204 -5.96 -9.58 -28.42
N GLY A 205 -6.24 -9.62 -29.72
CA GLY A 205 -6.25 -10.81 -30.56
C GLY A 205 -5.08 -10.70 -31.54
N GLY A 206 -3.97 -11.37 -31.23
CA GLY A 206 -2.72 -11.11 -31.94
C GLY A 206 -2.23 -9.67 -31.70
N ALA A 207 -1.97 -8.92 -32.77
CA ALA A 207 -1.57 -7.51 -32.71
C ALA A 207 -2.74 -6.51 -32.67
N SER A 208 -3.97 -6.97 -32.80
CA SER A 208 -5.15 -6.09 -32.89
C SER A 208 -5.90 -6.01 -31.58
N VAL A 209 -6.39 -4.81 -31.24
CA VAL A 209 -7.32 -4.65 -30.11
C VAL A 209 -8.69 -5.21 -30.53
N VAL A 210 -9.18 -6.22 -29.82
CA VAL A 210 -10.46 -6.88 -30.09
C VAL A 210 -11.53 -6.58 -29.04
N GLY A 211 -11.19 -5.85 -27.98
CA GLY A 211 -12.10 -5.45 -26.94
C GLY A 211 -11.42 -4.76 -25.78
N THR A 212 -12.21 -4.44 -24.75
CA THR A 212 -11.74 -3.88 -23.48
C THR A 212 -12.38 -4.61 -22.30
N VAL A 213 -11.70 -4.61 -21.15
CA VAL A 213 -12.31 -5.04 -19.89
C VAL A 213 -13.29 -3.96 -19.47
N ILE A 214 -14.49 -4.35 -19.10
CA ILE A 214 -15.53 -3.44 -18.58
C ILE A 214 -15.95 -3.86 -17.18
N SER A 215 -16.30 -2.90 -16.34
CA SER A 215 -16.96 -3.12 -15.05
C SER A 215 -18.48 -3.05 -15.23
N LYS A 216 -19.21 -3.81 -14.39
CA LYS A 216 -20.67 -3.80 -14.32
C LYS A 216 -21.20 -3.33 -12.97
N ILE A 217 -20.41 -2.49 -12.28
CA ILE A 217 -20.82 -1.87 -11.01
C ILE A 217 -21.54 -0.54 -11.23
#